data_46ea150778fe5816b06fa5e6397dfe15
#
_entry.id   46ea150778fe5816b06fa5e6397dfe15
#
_cell.length_a   1.000
_cell.length_b   1.000
_cell.length_c   1.000
_cell.angle_alpha   90.00
_cell.angle_beta   90.00
_cell.angle_gamma   90.00
#
_symmetry.space_group_name_H-M   'P 1'
#
loop_
_entity.id
_entity.type
_entity.pdbx_description
1 polymer ?
#
loop_
_entity_poly.entity_id
_entity_poly.type
_entity_poly.pdbx_seq_one_letter_code
_entity_poly.pdbx_strand_id
1 'polypeptide(L)'
;TDGPMPQTREHVLLARQVNVPRLVVFLNKCDMVDDEEMLELVEMEVREILEQYGYEEDTPIIRGSALGALNGVDKWVESVAKLMDTVDEWIQEPTREVDKPFLMPVEDVFSITGRGTVATGRIETGRCKIGDEVQLLGLGEDKKSTITGVEMFRKTLPEGEAGDNVGLLLRGIDKDEVKRGMVVVHPGAITPHDHFKASIYVLKKEEGGRHTPFGNKYRPQFYLRTMDCTGEIKLPEGVEMVMPGDNVEIEVELIYKVALNEGLRFAIREGGRTVGSGQITALLDDIK
;
A
#
# COMPACT_ATOMS: atom_id res chain seq x y z
N THR A 1 -27.42 8.20 6.15
CA THR A 1 -28.87 8.22 5.91
C THR A 1 -29.29 7.40 4.72
N ASP A 2 -28.40 7.18 3.74
CA ASP A 2 -28.76 6.56 2.44
C ASP A 2 -28.26 5.12 2.30
N GLY A 3 -27.82 4.49 3.40
CA GLY A 3 -27.23 3.14 3.38
C GLY A 3 -25.87 3.10 2.68
N PRO A 4 -25.33 1.91 2.40
CA PRO A 4 -24.08 1.74 1.69
C PRO A 4 -24.23 2.12 0.21
N MET A 5 -23.49 3.16 -0.20
CA MET A 5 -23.44 3.68 -1.55
C MET A 5 -22.42 2.87 -2.41
N PRO A 6 -22.44 2.99 -3.75
CA PRO A 6 -21.44 2.36 -4.62
C PRO A 6 -19.99 2.62 -4.17
N GLN A 7 -19.70 3.81 -3.65
CA GLN A 7 -18.38 4.16 -3.10
C GLN A 7 -18.00 3.30 -1.90
N THR A 8 -18.96 2.91 -1.05
CA THR A 8 -18.70 2.01 0.10
C THR A 8 -18.19 0.67 -0.39
N ARG A 9 -18.84 0.09 -1.42
CA ARG A 9 -18.41 -1.17 -2.06
C ARG A 9 -17.00 -1.04 -2.65
N GLU A 10 -16.73 0.06 -3.35
CA GLU A 10 -15.42 0.34 -3.93
C GLU A 10 -14.34 0.43 -2.85
N HIS A 11 -14.60 1.12 -1.75
CA HIS A 11 -13.63 1.24 -0.63
C HIS A 11 -13.34 -0.12 0.01
N VAL A 12 -14.36 -0.96 0.25
CA VAL A 12 -14.17 -2.30 0.82
C VAL A 12 -13.38 -3.19 -0.15
N LEU A 13 -13.70 -3.13 -1.45
CA LEU A 13 -12.93 -3.81 -2.49
C LEU A 13 -11.46 -3.38 -2.50
N LEU A 14 -11.20 -2.08 -2.49
CA LEU A 14 -9.84 -1.55 -2.48
C LEU A 14 -9.07 -1.95 -1.22
N ALA A 15 -9.72 -1.89 -0.05
CA ALA A 15 -9.14 -2.36 1.20
C ALA A 15 -8.71 -3.83 1.09
N ARG A 16 -9.55 -4.67 0.48
CA ARG A 16 -9.24 -6.09 0.25
C ARG A 16 -8.07 -6.28 -0.73
N GLN A 17 -8.04 -5.49 -1.81
CA GLN A 17 -6.96 -5.55 -2.80
C GLN A 17 -5.59 -5.18 -2.22
N VAL A 18 -5.55 -4.21 -1.32
CA VAL A 18 -4.30 -3.84 -0.61
C VAL A 18 -4.06 -4.69 0.65
N ASN A 19 -4.85 -5.75 0.85
CA ASN A 19 -4.74 -6.72 1.96
C ASN A 19 -4.87 -6.10 3.35
N VAL A 20 -5.79 -5.20 3.55
CA VAL A 20 -6.24 -4.83 4.90
C VAL A 20 -6.89 -6.07 5.53
N PRO A 21 -6.31 -6.64 6.59
CA PRO A 21 -6.76 -7.93 7.12
C PRO A 21 -8.09 -7.84 7.84
N ARG A 22 -8.34 -6.76 8.56
CA ARG A 22 -9.53 -6.53 9.39
C ARG A 22 -10.06 -5.12 9.26
N LEU A 23 -11.37 -4.98 9.39
CA LEU A 23 -12.08 -3.71 9.37
C LEU A 23 -12.88 -3.54 10.66
N VAL A 24 -13.12 -2.30 11.04
CA VAL A 24 -14.15 -1.90 12.02
C VAL A 24 -15.02 -0.87 11.31
N VAL A 25 -16.33 -1.03 11.40
CA VAL A 25 -17.30 -0.13 10.76
C VAL A 25 -17.93 0.77 11.79
N PHE A 26 -17.97 2.08 11.51
CA PHE A 26 -18.70 3.05 12.30
C PHE A 26 -19.87 3.61 11.49
N LEU A 27 -21.10 3.22 11.83
CA LEU A 27 -22.31 3.78 11.23
C LEU A 27 -22.55 5.16 11.82
N ASN A 28 -22.06 6.18 11.12
CA ASN A 28 -22.13 7.56 11.56
C ASN A 28 -23.51 8.19 11.27
N LYS A 29 -23.80 9.33 11.94
CA LYS A 29 -25.02 10.11 11.77
C LYS A 29 -26.30 9.40 12.23
N CYS A 30 -26.22 8.48 13.18
CA CYS A 30 -27.39 7.83 13.74
C CYS A 30 -28.30 8.77 14.52
N ASP A 31 -27.82 9.97 14.87
CA ASP A 31 -28.63 11.07 15.45
C ASP A 31 -29.66 11.64 14.48
N MET A 32 -29.52 11.36 13.18
CA MET A 32 -30.45 11.82 12.12
C MET A 32 -31.48 10.76 11.73
N VAL A 33 -31.47 9.60 12.36
CA VAL A 33 -32.35 8.46 12.02
C VAL A 33 -33.06 8.02 13.30
N ASP A 34 -34.37 8.23 13.33
CA ASP A 34 -35.23 7.86 14.47
C ASP A 34 -35.80 6.44 14.33
N ASP A 35 -35.62 5.78 13.18
CA ASP A 35 -36.12 4.47 12.87
C ASP A 35 -35.05 3.40 13.09
N GLU A 36 -35.23 2.58 14.11
CA GLU A 36 -34.32 1.49 14.48
C GLU A 36 -34.28 0.39 13.41
N GLU A 37 -35.42 0.08 12.77
CA GLU A 37 -35.51 -0.94 11.70
C GLU A 37 -34.66 -0.52 10.48
N MET A 38 -34.63 0.79 10.20
CA MET A 38 -33.78 1.33 9.12
C MET A 38 -32.29 1.18 9.44
N LEU A 39 -31.88 1.38 10.70
CA LEU A 39 -30.48 1.17 11.12
C LEU A 39 -30.07 -0.29 11.02
N GLU A 40 -30.97 -1.20 11.41
CA GLU A 40 -30.75 -2.66 11.27
C GLU A 40 -30.60 -3.07 9.81
N LEU A 41 -31.43 -2.55 8.92
CA LEU A 41 -31.35 -2.82 7.49
C LEU A 41 -30.01 -2.38 6.90
N VAL A 42 -29.58 -1.14 7.22
CA VAL A 42 -28.28 -0.61 6.77
C VAL A 42 -27.11 -1.47 7.30
N GLU A 43 -27.20 -1.94 8.54
CA GLU A 43 -26.19 -2.83 9.12
C GLU A 43 -26.11 -4.16 8.38
N MET A 44 -27.27 -4.74 8.04
CA MET A 44 -27.35 -5.99 7.24
C MET A 44 -26.72 -5.80 5.86
N GLU A 45 -27.06 -4.72 5.16
CA GLU A 45 -26.48 -4.42 3.84
C GLU A 45 -24.95 -4.23 3.90
N VAL A 46 -24.43 -3.61 4.96
CA VAL A 46 -22.98 -3.48 5.17
C VAL A 46 -22.36 -4.86 5.41
N ARG A 47 -22.97 -5.74 6.21
CA ARG A 47 -22.48 -7.10 6.46
C ARG A 47 -22.43 -7.92 5.17
N GLU A 48 -23.44 -7.84 4.32
CA GLU A 48 -23.46 -8.52 3.03
C GLU A 48 -22.28 -8.06 2.13
N ILE A 49 -21.95 -6.76 2.15
CA ILE A 49 -20.80 -6.24 1.40
C ILE A 49 -19.50 -6.80 1.98
N LEU A 50 -19.32 -6.78 3.30
CA LEU A 50 -18.12 -7.28 3.95
C LEU A 50 -17.91 -8.77 3.64
N GLU A 51 -18.94 -9.58 3.75
CA GLU A 51 -18.92 -11.01 3.43
C GLU A 51 -18.59 -11.26 1.96
N GLN A 52 -19.21 -10.51 1.04
CA GLN A 52 -18.94 -10.61 -0.40
C GLN A 52 -17.46 -10.43 -0.74
N TYR A 53 -16.75 -9.55 0.01
CA TYR A 53 -15.32 -9.31 -0.17
C TYR A 53 -14.43 -10.13 0.78
N GLY A 54 -15.00 -11.11 1.49
CA GLY A 54 -14.28 -12.10 2.30
C GLY A 54 -13.74 -11.57 3.62
N TYR A 55 -14.39 -10.58 4.20
CA TYR A 55 -14.17 -10.19 5.60
C TYR A 55 -14.96 -11.10 6.56
N GLU A 56 -14.54 -11.14 7.82
CA GLU A 56 -15.14 -11.98 8.84
C GLU A 56 -16.60 -11.58 9.12
N GLU A 57 -17.51 -12.56 9.29
CA GLU A 57 -18.93 -12.33 9.56
C GLU A 57 -19.16 -11.51 10.83
N ASP A 58 -18.30 -11.69 11.83
CA ASP A 58 -18.32 -10.99 13.11
C ASP A 58 -17.59 -9.64 13.09
N THR A 59 -17.24 -9.12 11.90
CA THR A 59 -16.66 -7.77 11.75
C THR A 59 -17.48 -6.74 12.54
N PRO A 60 -16.87 -6.03 13.50
CA PRO A 60 -17.61 -5.12 14.38
C PRO A 60 -18.21 -3.93 13.61
N ILE A 61 -19.49 -3.67 13.89
CA ILE A 61 -20.22 -2.50 13.40
C ILE A 61 -20.74 -1.72 14.61
N ILE A 62 -20.29 -0.47 14.76
CA ILE A 62 -20.66 0.42 15.86
C ILE A 62 -21.55 1.53 15.32
N ARG A 63 -22.72 1.74 15.93
CA ARG A 63 -23.65 2.83 15.62
C ARG A 63 -23.28 4.06 16.44
N GLY A 64 -23.27 5.25 15.82
CA GLY A 64 -22.93 6.47 16.52
C GLY A 64 -23.17 7.76 15.76
N SER A 65 -22.85 8.86 16.40
CA SER A 65 -22.82 10.19 15.82
C SER A 65 -21.57 10.93 16.26
N ALA A 66 -20.65 11.12 15.32
CA ALA A 66 -19.43 11.88 15.59
C ALA A 66 -19.73 13.34 15.94
N LEU A 67 -20.72 13.96 15.29
CA LEU A 67 -21.15 15.33 15.60
C LEU A 67 -21.79 15.42 16.98
N GLY A 68 -22.66 14.46 17.33
CA GLY A 68 -23.28 14.39 18.65
C GLY A 68 -22.23 14.21 19.76
N ALA A 69 -21.22 13.36 19.53
CA ALA A 69 -20.10 13.18 20.45
C ALA A 69 -19.27 14.48 20.61
N LEU A 70 -18.96 15.15 19.50
CA LEU A 70 -18.24 16.43 19.53
C LEU A 70 -19.00 17.52 20.33
N ASN A 71 -20.32 17.49 20.27
CA ASN A 71 -21.19 18.37 21.02
C ASN A 71 -21.41 17.93 22.49
N GLY A 72 -20.76 16.89 22.94
CA GLY A 72 -20.80 16.41 24.33
C GLY A 72 -22.09 15.68 24.73
N VAL A 73 -22.81 15.09 23.76
CA VAL A 73 -23.98 14.23 24.06
C VAL A 73 -23.47 12.86 24.55
N ASP A 74 -23.72 12.54 25.82
CA ASP A 74 -23.15 11.37 26.51
C ASP A 74 -23.29 10.06 25.71
N LYS A 75 -24.48 9.74 25.23
CA LYS A 75 -24.75 8.55 24.41
C LYS A 75 -23.78 8.41 23.22
N TRP A 76 -23.47 9.52 22.56
CA TRP A 76 -22.60 9.53 21.38
C TRP A 76 -21.12 9.56 21.75
N VAL A 77 -20.77 10.18 22.89
CA VAL A 77 -19.41 10.08 23.46
C VAL A 77 -19.09 8.63 23.79
N GLU A 78 -20.03 7.90 24.44
CA GLU A 78 -19.90 6.49 24.75
C GLU A 78 -19.74 5.62 23.47
N SER A 79 -20.47 5.95 22.40
CA SER A 79 -20.34 5.21 21.14
C SER A 79 -18.97 5.37 20.48
N VAL A 80 -18.37 6.55 20.57
CA VAL A 80 -17.01 6.80 20.08
C VAL A 80 -15.97 6.12 20.97
N ALA A 81 -16.16 6.14 22.30
CA ALA A 81 -15.30 5.37 23.20
C ALA A 81 -15.35 3.87 22.87
N LYS A 82 -16.56 3.32 22.69
CA LYS A 82 -16.73 1.92 22.26
C LYS A 82 -16.05 1.62 20.92
N LEU A 83 -16.07 2.55 19.96
CA LEU A 83 -15.32 2.39 18.70
C LEU A 83 -13.82 2.22 18.99
N MET A 84 -13.24 3.07 19.86
CA MET A 84 -11.81 2.99 20.19
C MET A 84 -11.46 1.68 20.91
N ASP A 85 -12.25 1.30 21.89
CA ASP A 85 -12.06 0.02 22.58
C ASP A 85 -12.14 -1.16 21.62
N THR A 86 -13.13 -1.13 20.69
CA THR A 86 -13.27 -2.17 19.66
C THR A 86 -12.07 -2.19 18.69
N VAL A 87 -11.53 -1.04 18.32
CA VAL A 87 -10.31 -0.99 17.49
C VAL A 87 -9.13 -1.65 18.22
N ASP A 88 -8.94 -1.33 19.50
CA ASP A 88 -7.85 -1.89 20.31
C ASP A 88 -7.98 -3.42 20.51
N GLU A 89 -9.21 -3.93 20.61
CA GLU A 89 -9.47 -5.37 20.79
C GLU A 89 -9.44 -6.14 19.46
N TRP A 90 -10.02 -5.57 18.41
CA TRP A 90 -10.26 -6.26 17.14
C TRP A 90 -9.09 -6.18 16.15
N ILE A 91 -8.45 -5.01 16.06
CA ILE A 91 -7.33 -4.80 15.14
C ILE A 91 -6.04 -5.33 15.78
N GLN A 92 -5.49 -6.38 15.17
CA GLN A 92 -4.22 -6.93 15.62
C GLN A 92 -3.07 -5.97 15.29
N GLU A 93 -2.17 -5.79 16.24
CA GLU A 93 -0.94 -5.05 15.98
C GLU A 93 -0.12 -5.76 14.89
N PRO A 94 0.25 -5.07 13.80
CA PRO A 94 0.98 -5.70 12.71
C PRO A 94 2.39 -6.11 13.16
N THR A 95 2.81 -7.30 12.77
CA THR A 95 4.18 -7.76 13.00
C THR A 95 5.16 -6.87 12.23
N ARG A 96 6.08 -6.23 12.94
CA ARG A 96 7.12 -5.40 12.36
C ARG A 96 8.35 -6.25 12.06
N GLU A 97 8.83 -6.22 10.82
CA GLU A 97 9.99 -6.98 10.37
C GLU A 97 11.31 -6.27 10.70
N VAL A 98 11.55 -6.02 11.98
CA VAL A 98 12.68 -5.22 12.47
C VAL A 98 14.04 -5.93 12.37
N ASP A 99 14.05 -7.25 12.26
CA ASP A 99 15.28 -8.07 12.20
C ASP A 99 15.79 -8.28 10.77
N LYS A 100 15.02 -7.86 9.76
CA LYS A 100 15.46 -7.87 8.36
C LYS A 100 16.40 -6.70 8.06
N PRO A 101 17.17 -6.74 6.96
CA PRO A 101 17.94 -5.59 6.50
C PRO A 101 17.05 -4.36 6.30
N PHE A 102 17.58 -3.18 6.62
CA PHE A 102 16.86 -1.92 6.47
C PHE A 102 16.49 -1.64 5.01
N LEU A 103 15.20 -1.31 4.80
CA LEU A 103 14.67 -0.86 3.53
C LEU A 103 13.56 0.16 3.75
N MET A 104 13.69 1.33 3.11
CA MET A 104 12.69 2.39 3.09
C MET A 104 12.45 2.87 1.66
N PRO A 105 11.28 2.65 1.07
CA PRO A 105 10.89 3.27 -0.19
C PRO A 105 10.76 4.78 -0.04
N VAL A 106 11.29 5.53 -1.01
CA VAL A 106 11.22 7.00 -1.02
C VAL A 106 9.84 7.44 -1.54
N GLU A 107 9.12 8.18 -0.73
CA GLU A 107 7.81 8.76 -1.07
C GLU A 107 7.93 10.20 -1.54
N ASP A 108 8.74 11.00 -0.82
CA ASP A 108 8.97 12.40 -1.18
C ASP A 108 10.38 12.85 -0.78
N VAL A 109 10.84 13.97 -1.36
CA VAL A 109 12.19 14.48 -1.17
C VAL A 109 12.17 16.00 -0.96
N PHE A 110 12.76 16.44 0.14
CA PHE A 110 12.86 17.84 0.49
C PHE A 110 14.32 18.29 0.62
N SER A 111 14.56 19.56 0.39
CA SER A 111 15.82 20.20 0.75
C SER A 111 15.60 21.15 1.92
N ILE A 112 16.39 20.99 2.99
CA ILE A 112 16.37 21.89 4.14
C ILE A 112 17.64 22.75 4.11
N THR A 113 17.46 24.05 4.01
CA THR A 113 18.56 25.01 3.97
C THR A 113 19.49 24.82 5.18
N GLY A 114 20.78 24.58 4.90
CA GLY A 114 21.81 24.35 5.92
C GLY A 114 21.83 22.96 6.54
N ARG A 115 20.91 22.06 6.19
CA ARG A 115 20.86 20.68 6.72
C ARG A 115 21.03 19.60 5.66
N GLY A 116 20.67 19.88 4.41
CA GLY A 116 20.82 18.95 3.27
C GLY A 116 19.51 18.37 2.76
N THR A 117 19.61 17.23 2.10
CA THR A 117 18.49 16.52 1.48
C THR A 117 17.83 15.58 2.48
N VAL A 118 16.51 15.60 2.51
CA VAL A 118 15.67 14.71 3.33
C VAL A 118 14.84 13.84 2.41
N ALA A 119 14.99 12.53 2.51
CA ALA A 119 14.11 11.54 1.89
C ALA A 119 13.08 11.08 2.93
N THR A 120 11.81 11.13 2.58
CA THR A 120 10.73 10.65 3.44
C THR A 120 10.15 9.36 2.92
N GLY A 121 9.67 8.53 3.83
CA GLY A 121 9.02 7.27 3.51
C GLY A 121 8.66 6.48 4.76
N ARG A 122 7.95 5.38 4.55
CA ARG A 122 7.71 4.39 5.58
C ARG A 122 8.80 3.34 5.53
N ILE A 123 9.43 3.06 6.67
CA ILE A 123 10.36 1.93 6.78
C ILE A 123 9.58 0.63 6.58
N GLU A 124 9.93 -0.12 5.54
CA GLU A 124 9.29 -1.40 5.19
C GLU A 124 9.84 -2.53 6.04
N THR A 125 11.17 -2.61 6.16
CA THR A 125 11.88 -3.62 6.96
C THR A 125 13.08 -3.03 7.68
N GLY A 126 13.51 -3.71 8.74
CA GLY A 126 14.75 -3.42 9.46
C GLY A 126 14.70 -2.18 10.35
N ARG A 127 15.87 -1.72 10.70
CA ARG A 127 16.11 -0.52 11.51
C ARG A 127 17.21 0.32 10.88
N CYS A 128 17.15 1.63 11.11
CA CYS A 128 18.21 2.55 10.74
C CYS A 128 18.49 3.53 11.89
N LYS A 129 19.72 4.00 11.98
CA LYS A 129 20.14 4.96 12.99
C LYS A 129 21.03 6.05 12.39
N ILE A 130 21.20 7.11 13.13
CA ILE A 130 22.15 8.18 12.78
C ILE A 130 23.57 7.59 12.72
N GLY A 131 24.27 7.86 11.61
CA GLY A 131 25.61 7.35 11.32
C GLY A 131 25.65 6.15 10.39
N ASP A 132 24.52 5.50 10.12
CA ASP A 132 24.48 4.35 9.21
C ASP A 132 24.82 4.77 7.78
N GLU A 133 25.66 3.96 7.15
CA GLU A 133 25.89 4.04 5.71
C GLU A 133 24.67 3.42 4.99
N VAL A 134 24.18 4.11 3.97
CA VAL A 134 23.05 3.68 3.17
C VAL A 134 23.33 3.80 1.69
N GLN A 135 22.57 3.06 0.92
CA GLN A 135 22.57 3.02 -0.53
C GLN A 135 21.20 3.43 -1.04
N LEU A 136 21.17 4.32 -2.03
CA LEU A 136 19.96 4.72 -2.73
C LEU A 136 19.93 4.01 -4.07
N LEU A 137 18.93 3.15 -4.27
CA LEU A 137 18.80 2.27 -5.43
C LEU A 137 17.51 2.52 -6.17
N GLY A 138 17.56 2.41 -7.49
CA GLY A 138 16.39 2.48 -8.38
C GLY A 138 16.57 3.51 -9.50
N LEU A 139 15.73 3.41 -10.54
CA LEU A 139 15.75 4.29 -11.73
C LEU A 139 17.09 4.30 -12.47
N GLY A 140 17.88 3.19 -12.37
CA GLY A 140 19.22 3.10 -12.95
C GLY A 140 20.31 3.77 -12.12
N GLU A 141 19.99 4.30 -10.93
CA GLU A 141 20.94 4.95 -10.04
C GLU A 141 21.34 4.04 -8.86
N ASP A 142 22.59 4.15 -8.47
CA ASP A 142 23.18 3.51 -7.28
C ASP A 142 24.09 4.52 -6.61
N LYS A 143 23.63 5.09 -5.49
CA LYS A 143 24.36 6.15 -4.79
C LYS A 143 24.52 5.81 -3.31
N LYS A 144 25.64 6.18 -2.75
CA LYS A 144 25.96 5.97 -1.33
C LYS A 144 25.78 7.26 -0.55
N SER A 145 25.28 7.13 0.66
CA SER A 145 25.12 8.25 1.60
C SER A 145 25.27 7.77 3.04
N THR A 146 25.16 8.71 3.96
CA THR A 146 25.13 8.45 5.40
C THR A 146 23.92 9.15 5.99
N ILE A 147 23.19 8.47 6.86
CA ILE A 147 22.10 9.08 7.62
C ILE A 147 22.67 10.02 8.67
N THR A 148 22.34 11.31 8.60
CA THR A 148 22.77 12.32 9.58
C THR A 148 21.66 12.73 10.54
N GLY A 149 20.42 12.31 10.28
CA GLY A 149 19.29 12.55 11.14
C GLY A 149 18.11 11.67 10.77
N VAL A 150 17.34 11.27 11.78
CA VAL A 150 16.07 10.58 11.63
C VAL A 150 15.01 11.44 12.31
N GLU A 151 13.95 11.81 11.60
CA GLU A 151 12.89 12.68 12.10
C GLU A 151 11.52 12.04 11.88
N MET A 152 10.66 12.11 12.90
CA MET A 152 9.26 11.70 12.84
C MET A 152 8.39 12.72 13.58
N PHE A 153 7.33 13.22 12.95
CA PHE A 153 6.42 14.24 13.53
C PHE A 153 7.16 15.46 14.11
N ARG A 154 8.19 15.95 13.39
CA ARG A 154 9.05 17.08 13.81
C ARG A 154 9.89 16.82 15.07
N LYS A 155 10.06 15.55 15.46
CA LYS A 155 10.96 15.14 16.54
C LYS A 155 12.11 14.35 15.96
N THR A 156 13.32 14.65 16.42
CA THR A 156 14.51 13.87 16.10
C THR A 156 14.50 12.59 16.91
N LEU A 157 14.72 11.47 16.23
CA LEU A 157 14.83 10.14 16.83
C LEU A 157 16.29 9.66 16.75
N PRO A 158 16.76 8.84 17.70
CA PRO A 158 18.06 8.17 17.59
C PRO A 158 18.07 7.10 16.48
N GLU A 159 16.95 6.43 16.27
CA GLU A 159 16.73 5.36 15.29
C GLU A 159 15.29 5.36 14.80
N GLY A 160 15.07 4.71 13.63
CA GLY A 160 13.76 4.39 13.09
C GLY A 160 13.67 2.89 12.83
N GLU A 161 12.47 2.32 12.91
CA GLU A 161 12.24 0.89 12.70
C GLU A 161 11.06 0.60 11.75
N ALA A 162 10.99 -0.64 11.28
CA ALA A 162 9.92 -1.09 10.39
C ALA A 162 8.54 -0.65 10.89
N GLY A 163 7.77 -0.01 10.02
CA GLY A 163 6.45 0.57 10.32
C GLY A 163 6.46 2.07 10.58
N ASP A 164 7.61 2.67 10.89
CA ASP A 164 7.71 4.10 11.14
C ASP A 164 7.70 4.91 9.83
N ASN A 165 6.97 6.04 9.83
CA ASN A 165 7.06 7.04 8.78
C ASN A 165 8.10 8.08 9.19
N VAL A 166 9.22 8.12 8.48
CA VAL A 166 10.35 8.97 8.86
C VAL A 166 10.87 9.84 7.72
N GLY A 167 11.54 10.92 8.08
CA GLY A 167 12.40 11.69 7.20
C GLY A 167 13.87 11.39 7.55
N LEU A 168 14.63 10.92 6.57
CA LEU A 168 16.05 10.65 6.69
C LEU A 168 16.86 11.81 6.12
N LEU A 169 17.66 12.47 6.95
CA LEU A 169 18.67 13.42 6.48
C LEU A 169 19.83 12.64 5.88
N LEU A 170 20.15 12.94 4.63
CA LEU A 170 21.19 12.27 3.85
C LEU A 170 22.37 13.21 3.60
N ARG A 171 23.59 12.72 3.81
CA ARG A 171 24.83 13.49 3.62
C ARG A 171 25.33 13.38 2.18
N GLY A 172 25.72 14.52 1.60
CA GLY A 172 26.47 14.57 0.34
C GLY A 172 25.66 14.11 -0.89
N ILE A 173 24.34 14.22 -0.81
CA ILE A 173 23.43 13.94 -1.91
C ILE A 173 22.56 15.17 -2.12
N ASP A 174 22.44 15.61 -3.38
CA ASP A 174 21.57 16.70 -3.77
C ASP A 174 20.11 16.19 -3.96
N LYS A 175 19.16 17.12 -3.77
CA LYS A 175 17.72 16.79 -3.91
C LYS A 175 17.38 16.14 -5.25
N ASP A 176 18.02 16.59 -6.33
CA ASP A 176 17.73 16.12 -7.69
C ASP A 176 18.27 14.70 -7.96
N GLU A 177 19.13 14.21 -7.09
CA GLU A 177 19.71 12.87 -7.15
C GLU A 177 18.85 11.82 -6.44
N VAL A 178 17.88 12.25 -5.64
CA VAL A 178 16.93 11.37 -4.94
C VAL A 178 15.54 11.59 -5.53
N LYS A 179 14.87 10.51 -5.89
CA LYS A 179 13.55 10.58 -6.52
C LYS A 179 12.58 9.61 -5.85
N ARG A 180 11.30 9.96 -5.88
CA ARG A 180 10.23 9.03 -5.55
C ARG A 180 10.38 7.76 -6.40
N GLY A 181 10.18 6.59 -5.79
CA GLY A 181 10.35 5.29 -6.43
C GLY A 181 11.73 4.65 -6.22
N MET A 182 12.72 5.39 -5.77
CA MET A 182 13.97 4.82 -5.25
C MET A 182 13.73 4.20 -3.87
N VAL A 183 14.68 3.40 -3.42
CA VAL A 183 14.71 2.87 -2.04
C VAL A 183 16.02 3.30 -1.35
N VAL A 184 15.92 3.56 -0.05
CA VAL A 184 17.07 3.73 0.85
C VAL A 184 17.25 2.41 1.59
N VAL A 185 18.44 1.83 1.50
CA VAL A 185 18.73 0.50 2.06
C VAL A 185 20.11 0.48 2.73
N HIS A 186 20.34 -0.48 3.62
CA HIS A 186 21.71 -0.80 4.01
C HIS A 186 22.48 -1.36 2.80
N PRO A 187 23.79 -1.08 2.67
CA PRO A 187 24.58 -1.55 1.53
C PRO A 187 24.48 -3.06 1.34
N GLY A 188 24.11 -3.46 0.11
CA GLY A 188 23.96 -4.88 -0.25
C GLY A 188 22.68 -5.56 0.24
N ALA A 189 21.75 -4.84 0.83
CA ALA A 189 20.48 -5.42 1.32
C ALA A 189 19.55 -5.91 0.20
N ILE A 190 19.60 -5.27 -0.97
CA ILE A 190 18.78 -5.63 -2.12
C ILE A 190 19.54 -5.32 -3.42
N THR A 191 19.28 -6.11 -4.46
CA THR A 191 19.80 -5.86 -5.82
C THR A 191 18.65 -5.39 -6.71
N PRO A 192 18.82 -4.32 -7.50
CA PRO A 192 17.82 -3.91 -8.47
C PRO A 192 17.72 -4.90 -9.64
N HIS A 193 16.49 -5.25 -10.05
CA HIS A 193 16.18 -6.13 -11.17
C HIS A 193 15.17 -5.46 -12.11
N ASP A 194 15.18 -5.86 -13.37
CA ASP A 194 14.20 -5.44 -14.39
C ASP A 194 13.36 -6.61 -14.91
N HIS A 195 13.68 -7.84 -14.52
CA HIS A 195 13.06 -9.05 -15.07
C HIS A 195 12.59 -10.00 -13.95
N PHE A 196 11.32 -10.39 -14.00
CA PHE A 196 10.72 -11.25 -12.97
C PHE A 196 9.52 -12.04 -13.47
N LYS A 197 9.17 -13.11 -12.75
CA LYS A 197 7.90 -13.83 -12.88
C LYS A 197 6.94 -13.39 -11.79
N ALA A 198 5.65 -13.37 -12.13
CA ALA A 198 4.61 -13.01 -11.19
C ALA A 198 3.31 -13.77 -11.46
N SER A 199 2.60 -14.07 -10.39
CA SER A 199 1.19 -14.47 -10.46
C SER A 199 0.32 -13.22 -10.40
N ILE A 200 -0.60 -13.05 -11.35
CA ILE A 200 -1.48 -11.90 -11.42
C ILE A 200 -2.94 -12.31 -11.48
N TYR A 201 -3.79 -11.46 -10.92
CA TYR A 201 -5.24 -11.47 -11.13
C TYR A 201 -5.64 -10.26 -11.98
N VAL A 202 -6.39 -10.51 -13.05
CA VAL A 202 -6.90 -9.46 -13.94
C VAL A 202 -8.30 -9.08 -13.51
N LEU A 203 -8.49 -7.83 -13.08
CA LEU A 203 -9.77 -7.32 -12.58
C LEU A 203 -10.85 -7.36 -13.66
N LYS A 204 -12.04 -7.82 -13.28
CA LYS A 204 -13.24 -7.79 -14.12
C LYS A 204 -13.77 -6.36 -14.28
N LYS A 205 -14.64 -6.17 -15.28
CA LYS A 205 -15.32 -4.89 -15.51
C LYS A 205 -16.10 -4.41 -14.28
N GLU A 206 -16.80 -5.34 -13.62
CA GLU A 206 -17.62 -5.07 -12.42
C GLU A 206 -16.75 -4.64 -11.22
N GLU A 207 -15.46 -5.01 -11.23
CA GLU A 207 -14.45 -4.63 -10.24
C GLU A 207 -13.72 -3.33 -10.63
N GLY A 208 -14.20 -2.60 -11.63
CA GLY A 208 -13.55 -1.40 -12.16
C GLY A 208 -12.39 -1.66 -13.12
N GLY A 209 -12.12 -2.92 -13.46
CA GLY A 209 -11.03 -3.36 -14.31
C GLY A 209 -11.31 -3.27 -15.82
N ARG A 210 -10.70 -4.19 -16.55
CA ARG A 210 -10.81 -4.26 -18.02
C ARG A 210 -12.10 -4.96 -18.45
N HIS A 211 -12.53 -4.65 -19.67
CA HIS A 211 -13.61 -5.36 -20.38
C HIS A 211 -13.10 -6.09 -21.64
N THR A 212 -11.81 -5.92 -21.96
CA THR A 212 -11.18 -6.55 -23.12
C THR A 212 -9.98 -7.39 -22.67
N PRO A 213 -9.70 -8.53 -23.33
CA PRO A 213 -8.51 -9.33 -23.07
C PRO A 213 -7.23 -8.57 -23.49
N PHE A 214 -6.08 -9.06 -23.03
CA PHE A 214 -4.78 -8.65 -23.56
C PHE A 214 -3.93 -9.87 -23.93
N GLY A 215 -3.02 -9.67 -24.87
CA GLY A 215 -2.09 -10.70 -25.34
C GLY A 215 -0.63 -10.39 -24.99
N ASN A 216 0.28 -11.16 -25.57
CA ASN A 216 1.72 -10.91 -25.47
C ASN A 216 2.10 -9.49 -25.88
N LYS A 217 3.17 -8.97 -25.27
CA LYS A 217 3.69 -7.61 -25.48
C LYS A 217 2.76 -6.50 -25.01
N TYR A 218 1.78 -6.82 -24.15
CA TYR A 218 1.01 -5.80 -23.45
C TYR A 218 1.93 -5.01 -22.51
N ARG A 219 1.84 -3.68 -22.55
CA ARG A 219 2.77 -2.76 -21.85
C ARG A 219 2.01 -1.81 -20.92
N PRO A 220 1.51 -2.30 -19.79
CA PRO A 220 0.88 -1.48 -18.77
C PRO A 220 1.92 -0.81 -17.85
N GLN A 221 1.44 -0.04 -16.87
CA GLN A 221 2.23 0.46 -15.77
C GLN A 221 2.14 -0.46 -14.56
N PHE A 222 3.29 -0.80 -14.00
CA PHE A 222 3.44 -1.57 -12.77
C PHE A 222 3.71 -0.60 -11.62
N TYR A 223 2.88 -0.67 -10.58
CA TYR A 223 3.04 0.11 -9.36
C TYR A 223 3.68 -0.78 -8.29
N LEU A 224 4.97 -0.57 -8.09
CA LEU A 224 5.85 -1.36 -7.22
C LEU A 224 6.34 -0.46 -6.09
N ARG A 225 5.89 -0.68 -4.85
CA ARG A 225 6.12 0.24 -3.73
C ARG A 225 5.67 1.67 -4.07
N THR A 226 6.59 2.63 -4.08
CA THR A 226 6.33 4.04 -4.39
C THR A 226 6.60 4.41 -5.85
N MET A 227 7.02 3.42 -6.66
CA MET A 227 7.39 3.61 -8.06
C MET A 227 6.29 3.15 -9.00
N ASP A 228 6.15 3.86 -10.11
CA ASP A 228 5.44 3.41 -11.31
C ASP A 228 6.43 3.22 -12.46
N CYS A 229 6.36 2.07 -13.10
CA CYS A 229 7.25 1.70 -14.20
C CYS A 229 6.49 0.96 -15.29
N THR A 230 6.75 1.31 -16.54
CA THR A 230 6.23 0.54 -17.68
C THR A 230 6.96 -0.79 -17.77
N GLY A 231 6.22 -1.88 -17.96
CA GLY A 231 6.79 -3.19 -18.21
C GLY A 231 6.07 -3.92 -19.33
N GLU A 232 6.78 -4.76 -20.06
CA GLU A 232 6.24 -5.63 -21.08
C GLU A 232 5.90 -6.99 -20.49
N ILE A 233 4.69 -7.48 -20.77
CA ILE A 233 4.22 -8.78 -20.32
C ILE A 233 4.49 -9.84 -21.39
N LYS A 234 5.10 -10.93 -20.97
CA LYS A 234 5.20 -12.19 -21.70
C LYS A 234 4.25 -13.22 -21.08
N LEU A 235 3.42 -13.83 -21.89
CA LEU A 235 2.51 -14.90 -21.49
C LEU A 235 3.21 -16.27 -21.60
N PRO A 236 2.80 -17.26 -20.77
CA PRO A 236 3.31 -18.63 -20.88
C PRO A 236 3.04 -19.25 -22.25
N GLU A 237 3.83 -20.27 -22.62
CA GLU A 237 3.59 -21.01 -23.84
C GLU A 237 2.17 -21.61 -23.88
N GLY A 238 1.49 -21.43 -25.02
CA GLY A 238 0.12 -21.90 -25.23
C GLY A 238 -0.97 -20.96 -24.75
N VAL A 239 -0.63 -19.83 -24.10
CA VAL A 239 -1.59 -18.77 -23.71
C VAL A 239 -1.48 -17.62 -24.70
N GLU A 240 -2.47 -17.45 -25.54
CA GLU A 240 -2.50 -16.36 -26.53
C GLU A 240 -3.08 -15.07 -25.95
N MET A 241 -4.06 -15.20 -25.05
CA MET A 241 -4.77 -14.06 -24.43
C MET A 241 -5.16 -14.36 -22.98
N VAL A 242 -5.23 -13.31 -22.17
CA VAL A 242 -5.71 -13.33 -20.79
C VAL A 242 -6.98 -12.53 -20.70
N MET A 243 -8.02 -13.13 -20.10
CA MET A 243 -9.34 -12.53 -19.95
C MET A 243 -9.47 -11.80 -18.61
N PRO A 244 -10.34 -10.76 -18.53
CA PRO A 244 -10.74 -10.23 -17.23
C PRO A 244 -11.33 -11.32 -16.32
N GLY A 245 -10.81 -11.44 -15.10
CA GLY A 245 -11.15 -12.47 -14.12
C GLY A 245 -10.20 -13.65 -14.07
N ASP A 246 -9.22 -13.72 -14.97
CA ASP A 246 -8.23 -14.79 -14.96
C ASP A 246 -7.15 -14.58 -13.90
N ASN A 247 -6.66 -15.69 -13.35
CA ASN A 247 -5.40 -15.79 -12.64
C ASN A 247 -4.37 -16.44 -13.58
N VAL A 248 -3.23 -15.78 -13.77
CA VAL A 248 -2.20 -16.28 -14.68
C VAL A 248 -0.80 -15.96 -14.16
N GLU A 249 0.15 -16.86 -14.40
CA GLU A 249 1.56 -16.55 -14.26
C GLU A 249 2.08 -15.83 -15.50
N ILE A 250 2.80 -14.75 -15.29
CA ILE A 250 3.39 -13.94 -16.35
C ILE A 250 4.89 -13.74 -16.10
N GLU A 251 5.62 -13.44 -17.17
CA GLU A 251 6.96 -12.91 -17.12
C GLU A 251 6.90 -11.41 -17.48
N VAL A 252 7.63 -10.59 -16.74
CA VAL A 252 7.60 -9.13 -16.89
C VAL A 252 9.00 -8.60 -17.08
N GLU A 253 9.17 -7.77 -18.09
CA GLU A 253 10.39 -6.98 -18.34
C GLU A 253 10.09 -5.50 -18.15
N LEU A 254 10.70 -4.88 -17.12
CA LEU A 254 10.55 -3.46 -16.83
C LEU A 254 11.54 -2.63 -17.67
N ILE A 255 11.18 -1.38 -17.93
CA ILE A 255 12.08 -0.45 -18.66
C ILE A 255 13.25 0.08 -17.79
N TYR A 256 13.18 -0.10 -16.46
CA TYR A 256 14.24 0.28 -15.50
C TYR A 256 14.44 -0.81 -14.46
N LYS A 257 15.66 -0.90 -13.95
CA LYS A 257 15.96 -1.72 -12.78
C LYS A 257 15.36 -1.12 -11.51
N VAL A 258 14.63 -1.92 -10.79
CA VAL A 258 13.90 -1.56 -9.57
C VAL A 258 14.32 -2.50 -8.44
N ALA A 259 14.31 -2.00 -7.22
CA ALA A 259 14.50 -2.83 -6.03
C ALA A 259 13.34 -3.81 -5.87
N LEU A 260 13.52 -5.06 -6.29
CA LEU A 260 12.53 -6.12 -6.27
C LEU A 260 12.92 -7.23 -5.32
N ASN A 261 11.94 -7.91 -4.76
CA ASN A 261 12.12 -9.17 -4.02
C ASN A 261 10.95 -10.11 -4.29
N GLU A 262 11.17 -11.38 -4.12
CA GLU A 262 10.09 -12.38 -4.15
C GLU A 262 9.06 -12.06 -3.07
N GLY A 263 7.79 -12.28 -3.39
CA GLY A 263 6.68 -11.93 -2.51
C GLY A 263 6.22 -10.47 -2.59
N LEU A 264 6.96 -9.57 -3.29
CA LEU A 264 6.53 -8.18 -3.47
C LEU A 264 5.23 -8.13 -4.26
N ARG A 265 4.25 -7.45 -3.71
CA ARG A 265 2.96 -7.20 -4.37
C ARG A 265 3.00 -5.92 -5.18
N PHE A 266 2.21 -5.91 -6.24
CA PHE A 266 2.11 -4.75 -7.14
C PHE A 266 0.71 -4.63 -7.73
N ALA A 267 0.39 -3.42 -8.19
CA ALA A 267 -0.80 -3.17 -9.01
C ALA A 267 -0.40 -2.94 -10.47
N ILE A 268 -1.28 -3.36 -11.37
CA ILE A 268 -1.17 -3.10 -12.80
C ILE A 268 -2.20 -2.03 -13.16
N ARG A 269 -1.76 -0.96 -13.82
CA ARG A 269 -2.65 0.15 -14.19
C ARG A 269 -2.54 0.49 -15.68
N GLU A 270 -3.65 0.91 -16.23
CA GLU A 270 -3.79 1.40 -17.60
C GLU A 270 -4.70 2.61 -17.61
N GLY A 271 -4.26 3.72 -18.21
CA GLY A 271 -5.05 4.93 -18.33
C GLY A 271 -5.60 5.47 -16.98
N GLY A 272 -4.82 5.33 -15.89
CA GLY A 272 -5.23 5.77 -14.56
C GLY A 272 -6.15 4.81 -13.79
N ARG A 273 -6.54 3.66 -14.38
CA ARG A 273 -7.36 2.62 -13.74
C ARG A 273 -6.51 1.43 -13.33
N THR A 274 -6.79 0.84 -12.17
CA THR A 274 -6.23 -0.44 -11.78
C THR A 274 -6.92 -1.54 -12.58
N VAL A 275 -6.15 -2.30 -13.34
CA VAL A 275 -6.65 -3.37 -14.21
C VAL A 275 -6.24 -4.76 -13.75
N GLY A 276 -5.37 -4.84 -12.76
CA GLY A 276 -4.94 -6.09 -12.17
C GLY A 276 -4.05 -5.85 -10.95
N SER A 277 -3.78 -6.92 -10.23
CA SER A 277 -2.83 -6.97 -9.13
C SER A 277 -2.05 -8.29 -9.18
N GLY A 278 -0.87 -8.30 -8.61
CA GLY A 278 -0.05 -9.51 -8.61
C GLY A 278 1.00 -9.52 -7.52
N GLN A 279 1.72 -10.64 -7.49
CA GLN A 279 2.83 -10.87 -6.58
C GLN A 279 3.99 -11.49 -7.34
N ILE A 280 5.20 -11.01 -7.08
CA ILE A 280 6.43 -11.56 -7.67
C ILE A 280 6.67 -12.96 -7.11
N THR A 281 6.80 -13.95 -7.99
CA THR A 281 7.04 -15.36 -7.66
C THR A 281 8.50 -15.75 -7.80
N ALA A 282 9.22 -15.11 -8.71
CA ALA A 282 10.66 -15.33 -8.89
C ALA A 282 11.33 -14.12 -9.55
N LEU A 283 12.55 -13.82 -9.15
CA LEU A 283 13.44 -12.91 -9.87
C LEU A 283 14.18 -13.67 -10.95
N LEU A 284 14.32 -13.07 -12.12
CA LEU A 284 15.04 -13.65 -13.27
C LEU A 284 16.33 -12.88 -13.54
N ASP A 285 17.23 -13.49 -14.32
CA ASP A 285 18.42 -12.79 -14.78
C ASP A 285 18.02 -11.58 -15.62
N ASP A 286 18.67 -10.45 -15.35
CA ASP A 286 18.44 -9.21 -16.09
C ASP A 286 18.70 -9.40 -17.59
N ILE A 287 17.85 -8.84 -18.41
CA ILE A 287 18.05 -8.81 -19.86
C ILE A 287 19.15 -7.80 -20.16
N LYS A 288 20.23 -8.26 -20.80
CA LYS A 288 21.41 -7.45 -21.14
C LYS A 288 21.12 -6.46 -22.27
#